data_907eea80e1dd6d5d676f406c5307e8d1
#
_entry.id   907eea80e1dd6d5d676f406c5307e8d1
#
_cell.length_a   1.000
_cell.length_b   1.000
_cell.length_c   1.000
_cell.angle_alpha   90.00
_cell.angle_beta   90.00
_cell.angle_gamma   90.00
#
_symmetry.space_group_name_H-M   'P 1'
#
loop_
_entity.id
_entity.type
_entity.pdbx_description
1 polymer ?
#
loop_
_entity_poly.entity_id
_entity_poly.type
_entity_poly.pdbx_seq_one_letter_code
_entity_poly.pdbx_strand_id
1 'polypeptide(L)'
;MVHLLLAIIYLSFISLGLPDALLGAAWPNMYLELNTSISYAGIIFMIISVGTVISSLLSDRLLRTLGTGKMTAISVAATAIAIFGISISDSFLMLCLWAIPYGLGAGCVDAGLNNYVAVHYSSTHMSWLHCMWGLGATIGPYVMGYMLSGGYHWTDGYHIIGVFQVVITIVLFFTLPLWEKEASKNKESILAPLSLKEVLKIPGVKELMLTFFCYCAIEQTTGLWASSYLVLHKGIDSNTAASFASMFFIGITVGRAINGFLSLKLNDTQLIRLGQVIIAIGIIALVLPLGNSISLAGFIMIGLGCAPIYPCVIHSIPNIFGEERSQAIIGVQMASAYVGNILMPPLFGWIAENISIRLFPVYLIMILMLMVAMYKRMLSKQNKL
;
A
#
# COMPACT_ATOMS: atom_id res chain seq x y z
N MET A 1 -13.49 -11.68 22.70
CA MET A 1 -12.81 -12.44 21.64
C MET A 1 -12.69 -11.63 20.35
N VAL A 2 -13.75 -11.01 19.86
CA VAL A 2 -13.73 -10.16 18.64
C VAL A 2 -12.66 -9.05 18.71
N HIS A 3 -12.53 -8.35 19.85
CA HIS A 3 -11.49 -7.31 20.00
C HIS A 3 -10.06 -7.85 19.99
N LEU A 4 -9.83 -9.09 20.47
CA LEU A 4 -8.51 -9.70 20.43
C LEU A 4 -8.11 -10.07 19.00
N LEU A 5 -9.03 -10.64 18.20
CA LEU A 5 -8.79 -10.95 16.82
C LEU A 5 -8.48 -9.69 16.00
N LEU A 6 -9.22 -8.60 16.23
CA LEU A 6 -8.95 -7.32 15.58
C LEU A 6 -7.57 -6.76 15.94
N ALA A 7 -7.14 -6.88 17.20
CA ALA A 7 -5.79 -6.49 17.61
C ALA A 7 -4.71 -7.30 16.89
N ILE A 8 -4.94 -8.60 16.68
CA ILE A 8 -4.03 -9.48 15.93
C ILE A 8 -3.98 -9.07 14.46
N ILE A 9 -5.11 -8.73 13.86
CA ILE A 9 -5.19 -8.22 12.49
C ILE A 9 -4.39 -6.91 12.37
N TYR A 10 -4.55 -5.98 13.30
CA TYR A 10 -3.78 -4.73 13.34
C TYR A 10 -2.29 -4.98 13.51
N LEU A 11 -1.90 -5.91 14.39
CA LEU A 11 -0.50 -6.31 14.56
C LEU A 11 0.09 -6.89 13.26
N SER A 12 -0.70 -7.65 12.50
CA SER A 12 -0.29 -8.19 11.20
C SER A 12 -0.05 -7.08 10.18
N PHE A 13 -0.81 -5.99 10.23
CA PHE A 13 -0.61 -4.84 9.34
C PHE A 13 0.58 -3.97 9.77
N ILE A 14 0.89 -3.86 11.06
CA ILE A 14 2.16 -3.28 11.53
C ILE A 14 3.31 -4.11 10.97
N SER A 15 3.21 -5.45 11.07
CA SER A 15 4.18 -6.39 10.52
C SER A 15 4.39 -6.20 9.01
N LEU A 16 3.34 -5.95 8.25
CA LEU A 16 3.42 -5.70 6.81
C LEU A 16 4.16 -4.39 6.51
N GLY A 17 3.88 -3.33 7.28
CA GLY A 17 4.51 -2.02 7.08
C GLY A 17 5.98 -1.94 7.52
N LEU A 18 6.38 -2.67 8.56
CA LEU A 18 7.73 -2.59 9.15
C LEU A 18 8.86 -2.71 8.11
N PRO A 19 8.86 -3.67 7.18
CA PRO A 19 9.95 -3.82 6.21
C PRO A 19 9.78 -3.00 4.92
N ASP A 20 8.61 -2.44 4.64
CA ASP A 20 8.29 -1.82 3.34
C ASP A 20 9.24 -0.67 2.96
N ALA A 21 9.69 0.13 3.92
CA ALA A 21 10.58 1.26 3.68
C ALA A 21 12.04 0.99 4.09
N LEU A 22 12.39 -0.21 4.56
CA LEU A 22 13.75 -0.55 5.01
C LEU A 22 14.76 -0.48 3.88
N LEU A 23 14.42 -1.00 2.69
CA LEU A 23 15.31 -0.99 1.54
C LEU A 23 15.73 0.43 1.20
N GLY A 24 14.79 1.36 1.14
CA GLY A 24 15.08 2.77 0.85
C GLY A 24 15.95 3.43 1.91
N ALA A 25 15.75 3.12 3.18
CA ALA A 25 16.54 3.65 4.29
C ALA A 25 17.97 3.08 4.34
N ALA A 26 18.15 1.81 4.02
CA ALA A 26 19.43 1.12 4.08
C ALA A 26 20.26 1.25 2.79
N TRP A 27 19.60 1.44 1.64
CA TRP A 27 20.23 1.36 0.33
C TRP A 27 21.43 2.29 0.11
N PRO A 28 21.48 3.52 0.64
CA PRO A 28 22.66 4.38 0.52
C PRO A 28 23.96 3.75 1.06
N ASN A 29 23.86 2.83 2.02
CA ASN A 29 25.00 2.08 2.54
C ASN A 29 25.19 0.75 1.81
N MET A 30 24.07 0.05 1.53
CA MET A 30 24.08 -1.27 0.90
C MET A 30 24.73 -1.27 -0.49
N TYR A 31 24.38 -0.31 -1.37
CA TYR A 31 24.90 -0.32 -2.75
C TYR A 31 26.41 -0.12 -2.81
N LEU A 32 26.98 0.67 -1.91
CA LEU A 32 28.42 0.90 -1.80
C LEU A 32 29.15 -0.38 -1.39
N GLU A 33 28.65 -1.03 -0.35
CA GLU A 33 29.25 -2.26 0.18
C GLU A 33 29.14 -3.44 -0.79
N LEU A 34 27.99 -3.58 -1.44
CA LEU A 34 27.76 -4.63 -2.43
C LEU A 34 28.39 -4.34 -3.80
N ASN A 35 29.11 -3.21 -3.94
CA ASN A 35 29.73 -2.76 -5.21
C ASN A 35 28.75 -2.77 -6.38
N THR A 36 27.53 -2.26 -6.16
CA THR A 36 26.47 -2.24 -7.17
C THR A 36 26.09 -0.81 -7.54
N SER A 37 25.28 -0.65 -8.59
CA SER A 37 24.73 0.66 -8.95
C SER A 37 23.60 1.06 -7.98
N ILE A 38 23.50 2.35 -7.70
CA ILE A 38 22.39 2.91 -6.89
C ILE A 38 21.02 2.55 -7.46
N SER A 39 20.90 2.40 -8.78
CA SER A 39 19.67 2.03 -9.48
C SER A 39 19.21 0.59 -9.20
N TYR A 40 20.07 -0.28 -8.67
CA TYR A 40 19.77 -1.68 -8.44
C TYR A 40 18.72 -1.91 -7.31
N ALA A 41 18.48 -0.92 -6.45
CA ALA A 41 17.31 -0.95 -5.55
C ALA A 41 16.00 -1.17 -6.32
N GLY A 42 15.88 -0.57 -7.51
CA GLY A 42 14.72 -0.73 -8.36
C GLY A 42 14.49 -2.18 -8.81
N ILE A 43 15.56 -2.96 -9.01
CA ILE A 43 15.44 -4.39 -9.38
C ILE A 43 14.86 -5.19 -8.23
N ILE A 44 15.37 -4.98 -6.99
CA ILE A 44 14.85 -5.65 -5.79
C ILE A 44 13.37 -5.27 -5.61
N PHE A 45 13.05 -3.99 -5.70
CA PHE A 45 11.68 -3.50 -5.59
C PHE A 45 10.75 -4.11 -6.66
N MET A 46 11.21 -4.25 -7.90
CA MET A 46 10.46 -4.91 -8.97
C MET A 46 10.20 -6.39 -8.67
N ILE A 47 11.20 -7.13 -8.16
CA ILE A 47 11.05 -8.54 -7.79
C ILE A 47 10.00 -8.68 -6.68
N ILE A 48 10.08 -7.85 -5.63
CA ILE A 48 9.08 -7.81 -4.55
C ILE A 48 7.69 -7.53 -5.12
N SER A 49 7.55 -6.49 -5.93
CA SER A 49 6.26 -6.07 -6.49
C SER A 49 5.64 -7.14 -7.40
N VAL A 50 6.44 -7.79 -8.25
CA VAL A 50 5.97 -8.90 -9.08
C VAL A 50 5.51 -10.08 -8.22
N GLY A 51 6.26 -10.43 -7.17
CA GLY A 51 5.87 -11.44 -6.20
C GLY A 51 4.55 -11.09 -5.51
N THR A 52 4.37 -9.84 -5.11
CA THR A 52 3.15 -9.32 -4.48
C THR A 52 1.95 -9.38 -5.44
N VAL A 53 2.12 -9.00 -6.72
CA VAL A 53 1.07 -9.15 -7.74
C VAL A 53 0.64 -10.61 -7.89
N ILE A 54 1.61 -11.51 -8.03
CA ILE A 54 1.32 -12.96 -8.20
C ILE A 54 0.57 -13.50 -6.98
N SER A 55 1.03 -13.21 -5.77
CA SER A 55 0.42 -13.72 -4.54
C SER A 55 -0.95 -13.12 -4.28
N SER A 56 -1.17 -11.85 -4.59
CA SER A 56 -2.49 -11.21 -4.50
C SER A 56 -3.51 -11.85 -5.45
N LEU A 57 -3.10 -12.20 -6.67
CA LEU A 57 -3.95 -12.92 -7.64
C LEU A 57 -4.28 -14.35 -7.19
N LEU A 58 -3.38 -14.99 -6.42
CA LEU A 58 -3.58 -16.34 -5.89
C LEU A 58 -4.30 -16.33 -4.53
N SER A 59 -4.49 -15.18 -3.91
CA SER A 59 -4.99 -15.05 -2.54
C SER A 59 -6.37 -15.69 -2.32
N ASP A 60 -7.29 -15.60 -3.30
CA ASP A 60 -8.60 -16.25 -3.22
C ASP A 60 -8.49 -17.78 -3.10
N ARG A 61 -7.63 -18.42 -3.90
CA ARG A 61 -7.41 -19.87 -3.82
C ARG A 61 -6.79 -20.28 -2.49
N LEU A 62 -5.78 -19.54 -2.04
CA LEU A 62 -5.09 -19.81 -0.78
C LEU A 62 -6.02 -19.59 0.42
N LEU A 63 -6.84 -18.55 0.39
CA LEU A 63 -7.84 -18.29 1.42
C LEU A 63 -8.82 -19.46 1.56
N ARG A 64 -9.37 -19.95 0.45
CA ARG A 64 -10.33 -21.06 0.42
C ARG A 64 -9.73 -22.38 0.89
N THR A 65 -8.43 -22.61 0.66
CA THR A 65 -7.75 -23.85 1.05
C THR A 65 -7.21 -23.83 2.47
N LEU A 66 -6.66 -22.71 2.92
CA LEU A 66 -5.96 -22.57 4.19
C LEU A 66 -6.80 -21.85 5.26
N GLY A 67 -7.77 -21.04 4.84
CA GLY A 67 -8.45 -20.06 5.69
C GLY A 67 -7.59 -18.83 6.00
N THR A 68 -8.22 -17.73 6.42
CA THR A 68 -7.54 -16.43 6.64
C THR A 68 -6.41 -16.52 7.65
N GLY A 69 -6.62 -17.19 8.78
CA GLY A 69 -5.62 -17.27 9.85
C GLY A 69 -4.34 -17.99 9.43
N LYS A 70 -4.46 -19.18 8.84
CA LYS A 70 -3.28 -19.96 8.39
C LYS A 70 -2.57 -19.26 7.24
N MET A 71 -3.32 -18.71 6.28
CA MET A 71 -2.74 -17.94 5.18
C MET A 71 -1.93 -16.77 5.71
N THR A 72 -2.47 -15.97 6.64
CA THR A 72 -1.76 -14.83 7.26
C THR A 72 -0.50 -15.30 8.00
N ALA A 73 -0.60 -16.33 8.84
CA ALA A 73 0.54 -16.81 9.62
C ALA A 73 1.69 -17.33 8.74
N ILE A 74 1.37 -18.11 7.70
CA ILE A 74 2.37 -18.65 6.74
C ILE A 74 3.00 -17.50 5.93
N SER A 75 2.21 -16.53 5.52
CA SER A 75 2.68 -15.40 4.72
C SER A 75 3.58 -14.47 5.52
N VAL A 76 3.24 -14.16 6.79
CA VAL A 76 4.11 -13.40 7.69
C VAL A 76 5.38 -14.19 8.03
N ALA A 77 5.30 -15.51 8.17
CA ALA A 77 6.50 -16.35 8.33
C ALA A 77 7.42 -16.27 7.10
N ALA A 78 6.86 -16.27 5.89
CA ALA A 78 7.64 -16.11 4.66
C ALA A 78 8.34 -14.74 4.59
N THR A 79 7.66 -13.66 4.98
CA THR A 79 8.30 -12.33 5.07
C THR A 79 9.37 -12.28 6.15
N ALA A 80 9.15 -12.91 7.31
CA ALA A 80 10.15 -13.00 8.39
C ALA A 80 11.43 -13.72 7.92
N ILE A 81 11.28 -14.88 7.27
CA ILE A 81 12.40 -15.64 6.70
C ILE A 81 13.15 -14.80 5.66
N ALA A 82 12.42 -14.09 4.80
CA ALA A 82 13.00 -13.22 3.79
C ALA A 82 13.82 -12.08 4.41
N ILE A 83 13.30 -11.41 5.44
CA ILE A 83 13.99 -10.32 6.15
C ILE A 83 15.27 -10.83 6.83
N PHE A 84 15.22 -12.00 7.48
CA PHE A 84 16.43 -12.63 7.99
C PHE A 84 17.41 -13.00 6.88
N GLY A 85 16.92 -13.54 5.76
CA GLY A 85 17.77 -13.82 4.60
C GLY A 85 18.46 -12.57 4.05
N ILE A 86 17.76 -11.44 4.01
CA ILE A 86 18.34 -10.14 3.64
C ILE A 86 19.42 -9.74 4.65
N SER A 87 19.19 -9.93 5.96
CA SER A 87 20.13 -9.53 7.02
C SER A 87 21.46 -10.30 7.02
N ILE A 88 21.51 -11.44 6.36
CA ILE A 88 22.73 -12.27 6.24
C ILE A 88 23.29 -12.27 4.81
N SER A 89 22.74 -11.43 3.92
CA SER A 89 23.14 -11.38 2.51
C SER A 89 24.44 -10.58 2.37
N ASP A 90 25.39 -11.13 1.62
CA ASP A 90 26.67 -10.53 1.27
C ASP A 90 26.78 -10.16 -0.22
N SER A 91 25.74 -10.41 -1.00
CA SER A 91 25.71 -10.15 -2.43
C SER A 91 24.36 -9.66 -2.92
N PHE A 92 24.36 -8.89 -3.99
CA PHE A 92 23.14 -8.40 -4.63
C PHE A 92 22.23 -9.55 -5.10
N LEU A 93 22.81 -10.64 -5.58
CA LEU A 93 22.04 -11.81 -6.02
C LEU A 93 21.26 -12.44 -4.86
N MET A 94 21.87 -12.54 -3.67
CA MET A 94 21.18 -13.03 -2.47
C MET A 94 20.01 -12.13 -2.09
N LEU A 95 20.17 -10.81 -2.16
CA LEU A 95 19.06 -9.87 -1.93
C LEU A 95 17.91 -10.11 -2.91
N CYS A 96 18.22 -10.31 -4.20
CA CYS A 96 17.20 -10.63 -5.21
C CYS A 96 16.48 -11.95 -4.91
N LEU A 97 17.20 -12.97 -4.46
CA LEU A 97 16.60 -14.25 -4.09
C LEU A 97 15.65 -14.13 -2.91
N TRP A 98 16.03 -13.39 -1.86
CA TRP A 98 15.17 -13.15 -0.69
C TRP A 98 14.01 -12.20 -0.96
N ALA A 99 14.11 -11.34 -1.96
CA ALA A 99 13.01 -10.48 -2.42
C ALA A 99 11.80 -11.29 -2.93
N ILE A 100 12.02 -12.51 -3.45
CA ILE A 100 10.95 -13.39 -3.95
C ILE A 100 9.99 -13.83 -2.82
N PRO A 101 10.45 -14.56 -1.77
CA PRO A 101 9.55 -14.96 -0.68
C PRO A 101 8.98 -13.76 0.07
N TYR A 102 9.69 -12.61 0.12
CA TYR A 102 9.17 -11.38 0.69
C TYR A 102 7.92 -10.91 -0.06
N GLY A 103 8.01 -10.71 -1.37
CA GLY A 103 6.88 -10.25 -2.17
C GLY A 103 5.70 -11.22 -2.16
N LEU A 104 5.97 -12.53 -2.26
CA LEU A 104 4.92 -13.56 -2.20
C LEU A 104 4.18 -13.57 -0.84
N GLY A 105 4.89 -13.38 0.26
CA GLY A 105 4.28 -13.26 1.58
C GLY A 105 3.44 -11.99 1.72
N ALA A 106 3.99 -10.83 1.36
CA ALA A 106 3.34 -9.54 1.54
C ALA A 106 1.98 -9.46 0.84
N GLY A 107 1.87 -9.88 -0.41
CA GLY A 107 0.63 -9.75 -1.18
C GLY A 107 -0.52 -10.61 -0.68
N CYS A 108 -0.26 -11.81 -0.15
CA CYS A 108 -1.30 -12.65 0.43
C CYS A 108 -1.84 -12.06 1.75
N VAL A 109 -0.97 -11.53 2.62
CA VAL A 109 -1.40 -10.86 3.87
C VAL A 109 -2.26 -9.66 3.54
N ASP A 110 -1.80 -8.81 2.63
CA ASP A 110 -2.51 -7.60 2.25
C ASP A 110 -3.91 -7.92 1.70
N ALA A 111 -4.00 -8.72 0.65
CA ALA A 111 -5.28 -9.06 0.05
C ALA A 111 -6.22 -9.81 1.00
N GLY A 112 -5.68 -10.75 1.79
CA GLY A 112 -6.49 -11.59 2.69
C GLY A 112 -7.07 -10.84 3.88
N LEU A 113 -6.26 -10.03 4.55
CA LEU A 113 -6.73 -9.27 5.71
C LEU A 113 -7.61 -8.08 5.32
N ASN A 114 -7.33 -7.44 4.18
CA ASN A 114 -8.24 -6.42 3.64
C ASN A 114 -9.63 -6.99 3.36
N ASN A 115 -9.72 -8.17 2.73
CA ASN A 115 -11.01 -8.84 2.53
C ASN A 115 -11.67 -9.19 3.86
N TYR A 116 -10.93 -9.78 4.80
CA TYR A 116 -11.50 -10.17 6.09
C TYR A 116 -12.09 -8.98 6.83
N VAL A 117 -11.37 -7.85 6.88
CA VAL A 117 -11.87 -6.62 7.51
C VAL A 117 -13.03 -6.01 6.73
N ALA A 118 -12.99 -6.04 5.39
CA ALA A 118 -14.08 -5.53 4.56
C ALA A 118 -15.40 -6.26 4.76
N VAL A 119 -15.35 -7.58 5.00
CA VAL A 119 -16.55 -8.43 5.22
C VAL A 119 -17.04 -8.36 6.65
N HIS A 120 -16.14 -8.35 7.65
CA HIS A 120 -16.51 -8.57 9.05
C HIS A 120 -16.53 -7.31 9.92
N TYR A 121 -15.98 -6.20 9.45
CA TYR A 121 -15.80 -4.97 10.24
C TYR A 121 -16.24 -3.73 9.46
N SER A 122 -16.41 -2.62 10.19
CA SER A 122 -16.79 -1.33 9.60
C SER A 122 -15.64 -0.62 8.88
N SER A 123 -15.98 0.37 8.06
CA SER A 123 -15.02 1.26 7.38
C SER A 123 -14.06 1.95 8.36
N THR A 124 -14.47 2.20 9.59
CA THR A 124 -13.63 2.70 10.67
C THR A 124 -12.46 1.77 10.94
N HIS A 125 -12.71 0.48 11.08
CA HIS A 125 -11.67 -0.52 11.32
C HIS A 125 -10.76 -0.71 10.11
N MET A 126 -11.29 -0.60 8.90
CA MET A 126 -10.48 -0.59 7.68
C MET A 126 -9.49 0.60 7.67
N SER A 127 -9.96 1.78 8.04
CA SER A 127 -9.10 2.97 8.13
C SER A 127 -8.01 2.84 9.20
N TRP A 128 -8.36 2.28 10.36
CA TRP A 128 -7.38 1.99 11.41
C TRP A 128 -6.39 0.90 11.01
N LEU A 129 -6.82 -0.10 10.25
CA LEU A 129 -5.95 -1.14 9.70
C LEU A 129 -4.81 -0.53 8.89
N HIS A 130 -5.15 0.39 7.97
CA HIS A 130 -4.13 1.08 7.16
C HIS A 130 -3.33 2.13 7.95
N CYS A 131 -3.87 2.66 9.03
CA CYS A 131 -3.11 3.47 9.99
C CYS A 131 -2.02 2.63 10.67
N MET A 132 -2.32 1.38 11.05
CA MET A 132 -1.35 0.45 11.64
C MET A 132 -0.24 0.07 10.66
N TRP A 133 -0.57 -0.13 9.38
CA TRP A 133 0.45 -0.27 8.33
C TRP A 133 1.38 0.95 8.29
N GLY A 134 0.82 2.16 8.29
CA GLY A 134 1.60 3.41 8.31
C GLY A 134 2.49 3.55 9.53
N LEU A 135 2.05 3.06 10.70
CA LEU A 135 2.86 2.99 11.90
C LEU A 135 4.07 2.07 11.69
N GLY A 136 3.86 0.87 11.14
CA GLY A 136 4.94 -0.06 10.77
C GLY A 136 5.94 0.56 9.80
N ALA A 137 5.43 1.16 8.71
CA ALA A 137 6.23 1.83 7.68
C ALA A 137 7.03 3.03 8.22
N THR A 138 6.63 3.61 9.35
CA THR A 138 7.38 4.66 10.05
C THR A 138 8.44 4.08 10.97
N ILE A 139 8.10 3.04 11.73
CA ILE A 139 9.01 2.42 12.71
C ILE A 139 10.21 1.77 12.02
N GLY A 140 9.99 1.06 10.91
CA GLY A 140 11.06 0.36 10.19
C GLY A 140 12.25 1.25 9.83
N PRO A 141 12.06 2.30 9.02
CA PRO A 141 13.13 3.24 8.67
C PRO A 141 13.74 3.96 9.88
N TYR A 142 12.93 4.25 10.92
CA TYR A 142 13.43 4.85 12.15
C TYR A 142 14.43 3.93 12.87
N VAL A 143 14.11 2.64 13.00
CA VAL A 143 15.03 1.63 13.55
C VAL A 143 16.30 1.55 12.72
N MET A 144 16.17 1.47 11.39
CA MET A 144 17.32 1.45 10.48
C MET A 144 18.20 2.70 10.64
N GLY A 145 17.59 3.89 10.64
CA GLY A 145 18.31 5.16 10.82
C GLY A 145 19.02 5.24 12.16
N TYR A 146 18.39 4.75 13.24
CA TYR A 146 19.01 4.68 14.58
C TYR A 146 20.24 3.76 14.58
N MET A 147 20.15 2.59 13.96
CA MET A 147 21.28 1.65 13.87
C MET A 147 22.43 2.26 13.07
N LEU A 148 22.14 2.80 11.89
CA LEU A 148 23.17 3.41 11.03
C LEU A 148 23.85 4.63 11.70
N SER A 149 23.07 5.48 12.38
CA SER A 149 23.60 6.62 13.12
C SER A 149 24.44 6.22 14.34
N GLY A 150 24.14 5.06 14.93
CA GLY A 150 24.90 4.46 16.02
C GLY A 150 26.19 3.76 15.56
N GLY A 151 26.50 3.76 14.27
CA GLY A 151 27.67 3.09 13.71
C GLY A 151 27.49 1.58 13.51
N TYR A 152 26.28 1.07 13.63
CA TYR A 152 25.94 -0.32 13.36
C TYR A 152 25.78 -0.55 11.84
N HIS A 153 25.84 -1.81 11.43
CA HIS A 153 25.68 -2.19 10.05
C HIS A 153 24.21 -2.20 9.62
N TRP A 154 23.92 -2.04 8.33
CA TRP A 154 22.54 -2.11 7.81
C TRP A 154 21.88 -3.48 8.04
N THR A 155 22.68 -4.57 8.06
CA THR A 155 22.22 -5.91 8.40
C THR A 155 21.63 -5.99 9.82
N ASP A 156 22.17 -5.23 10.77
CA ASP A 156 21.67 -5.20 12.15
C ASP A 156 20.26 -4.60 12.21
N GLY A 157 20.00 -3.55 11.40
CA GLY A 157 18.67 -2.98 11.26
C GLY A 157 17.65 -4.01 10.72
N TYR A 158 18.03 -4.74 9.67
CA TYR A 158 17.20 -5.85 9.14
C TYR A 158 17.04 -6.97 10.17
N HIS A 159 18.07 -7.29 10.93
CA HIS A 159 18.04 -8.32 11.99
C HIS A 159 17.01 -7.99 13.08
N ILE A 160 17.02 -6.75 13.57
CA ILE A 160 16.06 -6.29 14.59
C ILE A 160 14.62 -6.40 14.03
N ILE A 161 14.37 -5.90 12.84
CA ILE A 161 13.04 -6.01 12.23
C ILE A 161 12.67 -7.47 11.98
N GLY A 162 13.62 -8.32 11.58
CA GLY A 162 13.45 -9.76 11.46
C GLY A 162 13.00 -10.42 12.77
N VAL A 163 13.62 -10.06 13.90
CA VAL A 163 13.20 -10.54 15.23
C VAL A 163 11.77 -10.13 15.55
N PHE A 164 11.37 -8.87 15.29
CA PHE A 164 9.98 -8.44 15.44
C PHE A 164 9.03 -9.28 14.58
N GLN A 165 9.38 -9.53 13.31
CA GLN A 165 8.59 -10.35 12.40
C GLN A 165 8.42 -11.79 12.90
N VAL A 166 9.48 -12.40 13.47
CA VAL A 166 9.41 -13.74 14.05
C VAL A 166 8.50 -13.76 15.28
N VAL A 167 8.61 -12.77 16.16
CA VAL A 167 7.73 -12.67 17.34
C VAL A 167 6.27 -12.56 16.90
N ILE A 168 5.97 -11.72 15.92
CA ILE A 168 4.61 -11.59 15.38
C ILE A 168 4.15 -12.91 14.75
N THR A 169 5.02 -13.58 13.99
CA THR A 169 4.74 -14.89 13.39
C THR A 169 4.35 -15.92 14.47
N ILE A 170 5.12 -15.99 15.56
CA ILE A 170 4.83 -16.88 16.70
C ILE A 170 3.45 -16.56 17.29
N VAL A 171 3.15 -15.27 17.53
CA VAL A 171 1.84 -14.83 18.04
C VAL A 171 0.72 -15.27 17.08
N LEU A 172 0.91 -15.13 15.76
CA LEU A 172 -0.08 -15.54 14.76
C LEU A 172 -0.34 -17.04 14.80
N PHE A 173 0.69 -17.88 14.91
CA PHE A 173 0.51 -19.32 15.03
C PHE A 173 -0.22 -19.72 16.33
N PHE A 174 0.08 -19.10 17.46
CA PHE A 174 -0.63 -19.36 18.72
C PHE A 174 -2.09 -18.89 18.71
N THR A 175 -2.42 -17.95 17.85
CA THR A 175 -3.78 -17.39 17.76
C THR A 175 -4.65 -18.02 16.68
N LEU A 176 -4.16 -19.02 15.94
CA LEU A 176 -4.92 -19.75 14.92
C LEU A 176 -6.30 -20.27 15.44
N PRO A 177 -6.44 -20.81 16.67
CA PRO A 177 -7.74 -21.25 17.17
C PRO A 177 -8.80 -20.14 17.25
N LEU A 178 -8.40 -18.87 17.33
CA LEU A 178 -9.35 -17.74 17.34
C LEU A 178 -9.99 -17.54 15.97
N TRP A 179 -9.22 -17.73 14.90
CA TRP A 179 -9.70 -17.63 13.53
C TRP A 179 -10.65 -18.79 13.17
N GLU A 180 -10.32 -20.01 13.56
CA GLU A 180 -11.16 -21.20 13.32
C GLU A 180 -12.51 -21.08 14.03
N LYS A 181 -12.54 -20.52 15.25
CA LYS A 181 -13.77 -20.32 16.02
C LYS A 181 -14.68 -19.27 15.40
N GLU A 182 -14.13 -18.25 14.74
CA GLU A 182 -14.93 -17.24 14.07
C GLU A 182 -15.41 -17.73 12.69
N ALA A 183 -14.58 -18.44 11.93
CA ALA A 183 -14.95 -19.09 10.67
C ALA A 183 -16.06 -20.14 10.83
N SER A 184 -16.11 -20.85 11.97
CA SER A 184 -17.16 -21.84 12.23
C SER A 184 -18.54 -21.22 12.49
N LYS A 185 -18.60 -19.94 12.87
CA LYS A 185 -19.85 -19.19 13.04
C LYS A 185 -20.42 -18.67 11.73
N ASN A 186 -19.54 -18.30 10.81
CA ASN A 186 -19.88 -17.85 9.48
C ASN A 186 -19.67 -19.02 8.53
N LYS A 187 -20.75 -19.69 8.10
CA LYS A 187 -20.69 -20.67 7.01
C LYS A 187 -20.28 -19.92 5.75
N GLU A 188 -18.97 -19.87 5.47
CA GLU A 188 -18.48 -19.39 4.19
C GLU A 188 -19.07 -20.30 3.10
N SER A 189 -19.79 -19.72 2.15
CA SER A 189 -20.32 -20.46 1.01
C SER A 189 -19.15 -21.08 0.23
N ILE A 190 -19.16 -22.39 0.08
CA ILE A 190 -18.11 -23.14 -0.65
C ILE A 190 -18.36 -22.96 -2.15
N LEU A 191 -18.17 -21.75 -2.65
CA LEU A 191 -18.12 -21.49 -4.10
C LEU A 191 -16.72 -21.78 -4.63
N ALA A 192 -16.65 -22.29 -5.85
CA ALA A 192 -15.37 -22.51 -6.51
C ALA A 192 -14.59 -21.19 -6.69
N PRO A 193 -13.25 -21.20 -6.59
CA PRO A 193 -12.43 -20.00 -6.83
C PRO A 193 -12.68 -19.43 -8.21
N LEU A 194 -12.92 -18.13 -8.30
CA LEU A 194 -13.11 -17.45 -9.57
C LEU A 194 -11.77 -17.31 -10.31
N SER A 195 -11.79 -17.61 -11.61
CA SER A 195 -10.65 -17.31 -12.47
C SER A 195 -10.55 -15.82 -12.77
N LEU A 196 -9.36 -15.32 -13.10
CA LEU A 196 -9.16 -13.92 -13.48
C LEU A 196 -10.11 -13.47 -14.61
N LYS A 197 -10.36 -14.36 -15.59
CA LYS A 197 -11.27 -14.07 -16.71
C LYS A 197 -12.72 -13.88 -16.25
N GLU A 198 -13.16 -14.67 -15.26
CA GLU A 198 -14.50 -14.56 -14.67
C GLU A 198 -14.63 -13.27 -13.87
N VAL A 199 -13.65 -12.95 -13.02
CA VAL A 199 -13.62 -11.70 -12.24
C VAL A 199 -13.70 -10.47 -13.16
N LEU A 200 -12.92 -10.46 -14.26
CA LEU A 200 -12.92 -9.35 -15.22
C LEU A 200 -14.22 -9.22 -16.04
N LYS A 201 -15.10 -10.24 -16.04
CA LYS A 201 -16.42 -10.17 -16.67
C LYS A 201 -17.49 -9.57 -15.75
N ILE A 202 -17.23 -9.48 -14.44
CA ILE A 202 -18.19 -8.91 -13.49
C ILE A 202 -18.37 -7.41 -13.83
N PRO A 203 -19.61 -6.94 -14.02
CA PRO A 203 -19.86 -5.53 -14.33
C PRO A 203 -19.28 -4.60 -13.26
N GLY A 204 -18.53 -3.57 -13.66
CA GLY A 204 -17.93 -2.60 -12.74
C GLY A 204 -16.54 -2.94 -12.23
N VAL A 205 -16.10 -4.21 -12.29
CA VAL A 205 -14.77 -4.61 -11.73
C VAL A 205 -13.62 -3.96 -12.50
N LYS A 206 -13.67 -3.88 -13.83
CA LYS A 206 -12.63 -3.21 -14.62
C LYS A 206 -12.51 -1.73 -14.28
N GLU A 207 -13.63 -1.08 -14.06
CA GLU A 207 -13.69 0.32 -13.66
C GLU A 207 -13.13 0.50 -12.24
N LEU A 208 -13.43 -0.42 -11.32
CA LEU A 208 -12.87 -0.46 -9.97
C LEU A 208 -11.34 -0.61 -10.00
N MET A 209 -10.85 -1.59 -10.76
CA MET A 209 -9.40 -1.82 -10.94
C MET A 209 -8.70 -0.56 -11.45
N LEU A 210 -9.27 0.09 -12.48
CA LEU A 210 -8.67 1.29 -13.05
C LEU A 210 -8.76 2.49 -12.09
N THR A 211 -9.81 2.58 -11.28
CA THR A 211 -9.92 3.57 -10.20
C THR A 211 -8.79 3.41 -9.20
N PHE A 212 -8.53 2.18 -8.78
CA PHE A 212 -7.51 1.89 -7.77
C PHE A 212 -6.09 2.01 -8.32
N PHE A 213 -5.87 1.60 -9.57
CA PHE A 213 -4.65 1.87 -10.33
C PHE A 213 -4.33 3.38 -10.35
N CYS A 214 -5.32 4.21 -10.69
CA CYS A 214 -5.15 5.67 -10.74
C CYS A 214 -4.83 6.26 -9.37
N TYR A 215 -5.47 5.76 -8.31
CA TYR A 215 -5.17 6.17 -6.94
C TYR A 215 -3.71 5.88 -6.60
N CYS A 216 -3.26 4.64 -6.79
CA CYS A 216 -1.90 4.23 -6.52
C CYS A 216 -0.88 4.99 -7.38
N ALA A 217 -1.23 5.26 -8.64
CA ALA A 217 -0.42 6.10 -9.54
C ALA A 217 -0.23 7.52 -8.99
N ILE A 218 -1.29 8.17 -8.47
CA ILE A 218 -1.19 9.50 -7.84
C ILE A 218 -0.32 9.43 -6.59
N GLU A 219 -0.59 8.48 -5.70
CA GLU A 219 0.11 8.34 -4.42
C GLU A 219 1.62 8.14 -4.65
N GLN A 220 1.98 7.14 -5.44
CA GLN A 220 3.39 6.79 -5.66
C GLN A 220 4.13 7.83 -6.50
N THR A 221 3.50 8.39 -7.53
CA THR A 221 4.14 9.45 -8.32
C THR A 221 4.37 10.70 -7.48
N THR A 222 3.41 11.06 -6.62
CA THR A 222 3.57 12.21 -5.71
C THR A 222 4.70 11.94 -4.72
N GLY A 223 4.70 10.78 -4.06
CA GLY A 223 5.75 10.41 -3.11
C GLY A 223 7.16 10.45 -3.71
N LEU A 224 7.32 9.98 -4.95
CA LEU A 224 8.63 9.91 -5.60
C LEU A 224 9.09 11.26 -6.18
N TRP A 225 8.20 12.03 -6.79
CA TRP A 225 8.57 13.20 -7.60
C TRP A 225 8.34 14.56 -6.94
N ALA A 226 7.70 14.62 -5.75
CA ALA A 226 7.40 15.87 -5.07
C ALA A 226 8.66 16.71 -4.82
N SER A 227 9.71 16.12 -4.25
CA SER A 227 10.97 16.83 -3.97
C SER A 227 11.63 17.35 -5.26
N SER A 228 11.72 16.50 -6.29
CA SER A 228 12.30 16.89 -7.58
C SER A 228 11.53 18.03 -8.24
N TYR A 229 10.20 18.01 -8.18
CA TYR A 229 9.36 19.09 -8.69
C TYR A 229 9.62 20.41 -7.95
N LEU A 230 9.74 20.37 -6.63
CA LEU A 230 10.03 21.54 -5.81
C LEU A 230 11.42 22.13 -6.10
N VAL A 231 12.42 21.29 -6.23
CA VAL A 231 13.79 21.73 -6.55
C VAL A 231 13.87 22.28 -7.96
N LEU A 232 13.49 21.50 -8.96
CA LEU A 232 13.75 21.82 -10.38
C LEU A 232 12.77 22.82 -10.96
N HIS A 233 11.56 22.94 -10.42
CA HIS A 233 10.55 23.88 -10.94
C HIS A 233 10.33 25.09 -10.01
N LYS A 234 10.29 24.88 -8.69
CA LYS A 234 10.04 25.95 -7.73
C LYS A 234 11.33 26.62 -7.21
N GLY A 235 12.50 26.03 -7.50
CA GLY A 235 13.80 26.57 -7.06
C GLY A 235 14.04 26.47 -5.55
N ILE A 236 13.34 25.56 -4.88
CA ILE A 236 13.49 25.32 -3.44
C ILE A 236 14.76 24.49 -3.21
N ASP A 237 15.53 24.83 -2.17
CA ASP A 237 16.72 24.04 -1.83
C ASP A 237 16.36 22.59 -1.49
N SER A 238 17.30 21.66 -1.72
CA SER A 238 17.05 20.23 -1.65
C SER A 238 16.60 19.75 -0.26
N ASN A 239 17.12 20.35 0.83
CA ASN A 239 16.76 19.95 2.19
C ASN A 239 15.33 20.37 2.53
N THR A 240 14.96 21.61 2.19
CA THR A 240 13.59 22.13 2.35
C THR A 240 12.62 21.36 1.45
N ALA A 241 13.01 21.06 0.20
CA ALA A 241 12.17 20.30 -0.71
C ALA A 241 11.90 18.86 -0.21
N ALA A 242 12.90 18.18 0.34
CA ALA A 242 12.73 16.87 0.97
C ALA A 242 11.79 16.94 2.17
N SER A 243 11.93 17.95 3.02
CA SER A 243 11.03 18.17 4.15
C SER A 243 9.59 18.43 3.67
N PHE A 244 9.40 19.21 2.61
CA PHE A 244 8.07 19.49 2.03
C PHE A 244 7.45 18.24 1.40
N ALA A 245 8.25 17.42 0.71
CA ALA A 245 7.79 16.16 0.16
C ALA A 245 7.34 15.19 1.26
N SER A 246 8.00 15.17 2.42
CA SER A 246 7.59 14.35 3.56
C SER A 246 6.21 14.74 4.13
N MET A 247 5.80 16.00 3.97
CA MET A 247 4.47 16.47 4.42
C MET A 247 3.31 15.79 3.67
N PHE A 248 3.55 15.32 2.45
CA PHE A 248 2.59 14.47 1.74
C PHE A 248 2.28 13.19 2.53
N PHE A 249 3.31 12.50 3.03
CA PHE A 249 3.14 11.28 3.82
C PHE A 249 2.51 11.56 5.19
N ILE A 250 2.84 12.71 5.82
CA ILE A 250 2.15 13.16 7.03
C ILE A 250 0.66 13.38 6.72
N GLY A 251 0.34 14.00 5.57
CA GLY A 251 -1.03 14.17 5.10
C GLY A 251 -1.77 12.83 4.98
N ILE A 252 -1.14 11.81 4.40
CA ILE A 252 -1.72 10.45 4.31
C ILE A 252 -1.96 9.88 5.71
N THR A 253 -0.96 9.90 6.59
CA THR A 253 -1.03 9.26 7.91
C THR A 253 -2.09 9.91 8.79
N VAL A 254 -2.05 11.23 8.90
CA VAL A 254 -3.05 12.01 9.64
C VAL A 254 -4.42 11.86 9.01
N GLY A 255 -4.50 11.89 7.69
CA GLY A 255 -5.75 11.70 6.96
C GLY A 255 -6.36 10.32 7.21
N ARG A 256 -5.58 9.24 7.29
CA ARG A 256 -6.07 7.89 7.64
C ARG A 256 -6.63 7.83 9.07
N ALA A 257 -5.95 8.48 10.02
CA ALA A 257 -6.46 8.60 11.38
C ALA A 257 -7.79 9.38 11.43
N ILE A 258 -7.86 10.54 10.76
CA ILE A 258 -9.08 11.36 10.66
C ILE A 258 -10.19 10.57 9.95
N ASN A 259 -9.88 9.83 8.89
CA ASN A 259 -10.85 9.03 8.16
C ASN A 259 -11.51 7.97 9.05
N GLY A 260 -10.79 7.39 10.01
CA GLY A 260 -11.36 6.49 11.02
C GLY A 260 -12.52 7.11 11.80
N PHE A 261 -12.47 8.41 12.09
CA PHE A 261 -13.56 9.13 12.75
C PHE A 261 -14.64 9.60 11.78
N LEU A 262 -14.24 10.07 10.58
CA LEU A 262 -15.20 10.53 9.57
C LEU A 262 -16.08 9.40 9.06
N SER A 263 -15.58 8.18 8.98
CA SER A 263 -16.33 6.97 8.59
C SER A 263 -17.48 6.59 9.57
N LEU A 264 -17.52 7.18 10.75
CA LEU A 264 -18.68 7.06 11.66
C LEU A 264 -19.91 7.86 11.18
N LYS A 265 -19.71 8.87 10.31
CA LYS A 265 -20.76 9.79 9.83
C LYS A 265 -20.96 9.74 8.32
N LEU A 266 -19.94 9.39 7.58
CA LEU A 266 -19.92 9.38 6.11
C LEU A 266 -19.72 7.96 5.60
N ASN A 267 -20.42 7.60 4.52
CA ASN A 267 -20.23 6.31 3.88
C ASN A 267 -18.99 6.30 2.95
N ASP A 268 -18.54 5.11 2.55
CA ASP A 268 -17.34 4.94 1.73
C ASP A 268 -17.37 5.76 0.44
N THR A 269 -18.51 5.82 -0.25
CA THR A 269 -18.66 6.61 -1.48
C THR A 269 -18.47 8.11 -1.22
N GLN A 270 -18.99 8.63 -0.11
CA GLN A 270 -18.84 10.03 0.27
C GLN A 270 -17.39 10.35 0.62
N LEU A 271 -16.72 9.47 1.36
CA LEU A 271 -15.31 9.61 1.74
C LEU A 271 -14.39 9.55 0.52
N ILE A 272 -14.64 8.64 -0.43
CA ILE A 272 -13.88 8.57 -1.69
C ILE A 272 -14.03 9.87 -2.49
N ARG A 273 -15.26 10.38 -2.65
CA ARG A 273 -15.51 11.63 -3.36
C ARG A 273 -14.87 12.83 -2.66
N LEU A 274 -14.94 12.89 -1.33
CA LEU A 274 -14.28 13.92 -0.54
C LEU A 274 -12.77 13.88 -0.77
N GLY A 275 -12.17 12.71 -0.73
CA GLY A 275 -10.74 12.50 -1.03
C GLY A 275 -10.37 13.00 -2.43
N GLN A 276 -11.14 12.65 -3.45
CA GLN A 276 -10.93 13.11 -4.82
C GLN A 276 -10.97 14.65 -4.95
N VAL A 277 -11.91 15.31 -4.27
CA VAL A 277 -12.00 16.78 -4.25
C VAL A 277 -10.80 17.39 -3.54
N ILE A 278 -10.39 16.85 -2.40
CA ILE A 278 -9.22 17.35 -1.65
C ILE A 278 -7.94 17.20 -2.48
N ILE A 279 -7.75 16.07 -3.19
CA ILE A 279 -6.63 15.90 -4.13
C ILE A 279 -6.66 16.98 -5.21
N ALA A 280 -7.81 17.24 -5.82
CA ALA A 280 -7.95 18.26 -6.85
C ALA A 280 -7.53 19.65 -6.34
N ILE A 281 -7.99 20.03 -5.16
CA ILE A 281 -7.61 21.31 -4.53
C ILE A 281 -6.10 21.35 -4.26
N GLY A 282 -5.53 20.26 -3.75
CA GLY A 282 -4.09 20.14 -3.54
C GLY A 282 -3.27 20.31 -4.83
N ILE A 283 -3.68 19.64 -5.92
CA ILE A 283 -3.01 19.80 -7.23
C ILE A 283 -3.13 21.25 -7.74
N ILE A 284 -4.29 21.88 -7.61
CA ILE A 284 -4.48 23.29 -7.99
C ILE A 284 -3.54 24.19 -7.18
N ALA A 285 -3.40 23.95 -5.89
CA ALA A 285 -2.49 24.71 -5.03
C ALA A 285 -1.03 24.64 -5.50
N LEU A 286 -0.57 23.51 -6.08
CA LEU A 286 0.78 23.39 -6.65
C LEU A 286 1.01 24.30 -7.86
N VAL A 287 -0.04 24.61 -8.64
CA VAL A 287 0.05 25.43 -9.86
C VAL A 287 0.00 26.92 -9.52
N LEU A 288 -0.66 27.31 -8.43
CA LEU A 288 -0.84 28.70 -8.08
C LEU A 288 0.50 29.39 -7.78
N PRO A 289 0.75 30.60 -8.29
CA PRO A 289 1.97 31.37 -8.05
C PRO A 289 1.92 32.13 -6.71
N LEU A 290 1.50 31.46 -5.64
CA LEU A 290 1.24 32.06 -4.32
C LEU A 290 2.35 31.76 -3.28
N GLY A 291 3.51 31.31 -3.75
CA GLY A 291 4.67 31.04 -2.89
C GLY A 291 4.77 29.60 -2.37
N ASN A 292 5.89 29.32 -1.70
CA ASN A 292 6.26 27.97 -1.29
C ASN A 292 5.32 27.36 -0.25
N SER A 293 4.76 28.17 0.66
CA SER A 293 3.81 27.70 1.68
C SER A 293 2.53 27.13 1.08
N ILE A 294 2.06 27.67 -0.05
CA ILE A 294 0.88 27.13 -0.75
C ILE A 294 1.22 25.80 -1.43
N SER A 295 2.41 25.65 -2.00
CA SER A 295 2.88 24.38 -2.54
C SER A 295 2.98 23.29 -1.44
N LEU A 296 3.48 23.64 -0.25
CA LEU A 296 3.51 22.78 0.91
C LEU A 296 2.09 22.33 1.31
N ALA A 297 1.17 23.29 1.46
CA ALA A 297 -0.23 23.00 1.74
C ALA A 297 -0.84 22.07 0.66
N GLY A 298 -0.48 22.29 -0.61
CA GLY A 298 -0.89 21.44 -1.73
C GLY A 298 -0.48 19.98 -1.53
N PHE A 299 0.76 19.69 -1.15
CA PHE A 299 1.22 18.33 -0.88
C PHE A 299 0.52 17.69 0.31
N ILE A 300 0.34 18.44 1.41
CA ILE A 300 -0.44 17.96 2.56
C ILE A 300 -1.87 17.61 2.13
N MET A 301 -2.51 18.46 1.33
CA MET A 301 -3.88 18.22 0.84
C MET A 301 -3.96 17.01 -0.09
N ILE A 302 -2.99 16.81 -1.00
CA ILE A 302 -2.96 15.61 -1.84
C ILE A 302 -2.87 14.37 -0.94
N GLY A 303 -2.02 14.38 0.08
CA GLY A 303 -1.89 13.29 1.05
C GLY A 303 -3.19 13.04 1.83
N LEU A 304 -3.79 14.09 2.39
CA LEU A 304 -5.07 14.02 3.10
C LEU A 304 -6.19 13.47 2.21
N GLY A 305 -6.22 13.86 0.93
CA GLY A 305 -7.20 13.38 -0.03
C GLY A 305 -6.98 11.94 -0.46
N CYS A 306 -5.72 11.48 -0.53
CA CYS A 306 -5.39 10.07 -0.79
C CYS A 306 -5.83 9.15 0.36
N ALA A 307 -5.77 9.63 1.59
CA ALA A 307 -5.95 8.84 2.80
C ALA A 307 -7.25 8.00 2.87
N PRO A 308 -8.45 8.52 2.56
CA PRO A 308 -9.68 7.74 2.63
C PRO A 308 -9.88 6.80 1.43
N ILE A 309 -9.24 7.05 0.28
CA ILE A 309 -9.61 6.36 -0.96
C ILE A 309 -9.27 4.88 -0.88
N TYR A 310 -8.05 4.53 -0.48
CA TYR A 310 -7.60 3.13 -0.40
C TYR A 310 -8.51 2.29 0.52
N PRO A 311 -8.69 2.63 1.81
CA PRO A 311 -9.47 1.81 2.73
C PRO A 311 -10.95 1.75 2.35
N CYS A 312 -11.54 2.88 1.91
CA CYS A 312 -12.96 2.92 1.58
C CYS A 312 -13.30 2.20 0.28
N VAL A 313 -12.41 2.22 -0.73
CA VAL A 313 -12.62 1.44 -1.95
C VAL A 313 -12.64 -0.05 -1.64
N ILE A 314 -11.68 -0.54 -0.85
CA ILE A 314 -11.64 -1.96 -0.46
C ILE A 314 -12.85 -2.34 0.38
N HIS A 315 -13.16 -1.57 1.41
CA HIS A 315 -14.28 -1.83 2.31
C HIS A 315 -15.62 -1.86 1.57
N SER A 316 -15.77 -1.10 0.51
CA SER A 316 -17.01 -1.06 -0.28
C SER A 316 -17.24 -2.31 -1.16
N ILE A 317 -16.21 -3.13 -1.43
CA ILE A 317 -16.30 -4.26 -2.37
C ILE A 317 -17.34 -5.30 -1.99
N PRO A 318 -17.39 -5.82 -0.74
CA PRO A 318 -18.41 -6.79 -0.36
C PRO A 318 -19.82 -6.27 -0.52
N ASN A 319 -20.06 -5.00 -0.19
CA ASN A 319 -21.35 -4.35 -0.31
C ASN A 319 -21.78 -4.12 -1.78
N ILE A 320 -20.84 -3.89 -2.67
CA ILE A 320 -21.11 -3.58 -4.08
C ILE A 320 -21.20 -4.84 -4.93
N PHE A 321 -20.35 -5.85 -4.69
CA PHE A 321 -20.20 -7.02 -5.55
C PHE A 321 -20.59 -8.34 -4.90
N GLY A 322 -20.94 -8.32 -3.61
CA GLY A 322 -21.25 -9.50 -2.78
C GLY A 322 -20.01 -10.07 -2.08
N GLU A 323 -20.22 -10.56 -0.85
CA GLU A 323 -19.16 -11.11 0.01
C GLU A 323 -18.44 -12.29 -0.65
N GLU A 324 -19.21 -13.15 -1.33
CA GLU A 324 -18.71 -14.37 -1.99
C GLU A 324 -17.64 -14.11 -3.05
N ARG A 325 -17.67 -12.93 -3.69
CA ARG A 325 -16.77 -12.51 -4.77
C ARG A 325 -15.68 -11.56 -4.28
N SER A 326 -15.82 -11.03 -3.07
CA SER A 326 -15.00 -9.91 -2.58
C SER A 326 -13.52 -10.27 -2.56
N GLN A 327 -13.14 -11.46 -2.10
CA GLN A 327 -11.73 -11.87 -2.04
C GLN A 327 -11.08 -11.90 -3.42
N ALA A 328 -11.76 -12.49 -4.41
CA ALA A 328 -11.24 -12.56 -5.77
C ALA A 328 -11.10 -11.17 -6.41
N ILE A 329 -12.07 -10.28 -6.17
CA ILE A 329 -12.06 -8.90 -6.66
C ILE A 329 -10.96 -8.10 -5.97
N ILE A 330 -10.80 -8.20 -4.65
CA ILE A 330 -9.74 -7.52 -3.90
C ILE A 330 -8.36 -7.99 -4.39
N GLY A 331 -8.16 -9.29 -4.59
CA GLY A 331 -6.90 -9.82 -5.10
C GLY A 331 -6.52 -9.23 -6.47
N VAL A 332 -7.48 -9.17 -7.40
CA VAL A 332 -7.26 -8.58 -8.74
C VAL A 332 -7.07 -7.06 -8.66
N GLN A 333 -7.78 -6.40 -7.75
CA GLN A 333 -7.64 -4.96 -7.50
C GLN A 333 -6.24 -4.63 -6.96
N MET A 334 -5.74 -5.41 -5.99
CA MET A 334 -4.38 -5.24 -5.46
C MET A 334 -3.32 -5.43 -6.55
N ALA A 335 -3.46 -6.46 -7.38
CA ALA A 335 -2.57 -6.64 -8.53
C ALA A 335 -2.56 -5.41 -9.45
N SER A 336 -3.72 -4.82 -9.72
CA SER A 336 -3.84 -3.58 -10.51
C SER A 336 -3.15 -2.39 -9.83
N ALA A 337 -3.26 -2.28 -8.50
CA ALA A 337 -2.57 -1.26 -7.70
C ALA A 337 -1.04 -1.34 -7.87
N TYR A 338 -0.48 -2.53 -7.70
CA TYR A 338 0.96 -2.74 -7.86
C TYR A 338 1.45 -2.45 -9.27
N VAL A 339 0.67 -2.77 -10.29
CA VAL A 339 0.98 -2.36 -11.68
C VAL A 339 1.03 -0.84 -11.79
N GLY A 340 0.10 -0.12 -11.16
CA GLY A 340 0.11 1.35 -11.10
C GLY A 340 1.37 1.90 -10.42
N ASN A 341 1.74 1.31 -9.28
CA ASN A 341 2.93 1.68 -8.51
C ASN A 341 4.22 1.50 -9.30
N ILE A 342 4.33 0.42 -10.08
CA ILE A 342 5.55 0.08 -10.83
C ILE A 342 5.67 0.95 -12.10
N LEU A 343 4.56 1.20 -12.81
CA LEU A 343 4.61 1.81 -14.14
C LEU A 343 4.52 3.34 -14.13
N MET A 344 3.67 3.90 -13.28
CA MET A 344 3.30 5.31 -13.41
C MET A 344 4.38 6.29 -12.92
N PRO A 345 5.12 6.05 -11.81
CA PRO A 345 6.20 6.93 -11.42
C PRO A 345 7.38 6.96 -12.42
N PRO A 346 7.86 5.83 -12.98
CA PRO A 346 8.88 5.86 -14.05
C PRO A 346 8.39 6.51 -15.34
N LEU A 347 7.11 6.34 -15.71
CA LEU A 347 6.54 7.01 -16.87
C LEU A 347 6.59 8.53 -16.70
N PHE A 348 6.24 9.04 -15.51
CA PHE A 348 6.41 10.46 -15.24
C PHE A 348 7.89 10.88 -15.26
N GLY A 349 8.80 10.03 -14.77
CA GLY A 349 10.23 10.27 -14.85
C GLY A 349 10.72 10.49 -16.29
N TRP A 350 10.27 9.66 -17.21
CA TRP A 350 10.53 9.83 -18.63
C TRP A 350 9.99 11.16 -19.18
N ILE A 351 8.76 11.54 -18.78
CA ILE A 351 8.15 12.83 -19.16
C ILE A 351 8.97 14.00 -18.59
N ALA A 352 9.38 13.90 -17.32
CA ALA A 352 10.14 14.95 -16.64
C ALA A 352 11.50 15.20 -17.30
N GLU A 353 12.17 14.13 -17.72
CA GLU A 353 13.50 14.18 -18.36
C GLU A 353 13.41 14.65 -19.81
N ASN A 354 12.51 14.10 -20.62
CA ASN A 354 12.47 14.33 -22.08
C ASN A 354 11.58 15.51 -22.49
N ILE A 355 10.65 15.94 -21.62
CA ILE A 355 9.70 17.02 -21.92
C ILE A 355 9.82 18.14 -20.89
N SER A 356 9.29 17.96 -19.68
CA SER A 356 9.40 18.92 -18.59
C SER A 356 8.84 18.41 -17.28
N ILE A 357 9.54 18.64 -16.17
CA ILE A 357 9.04 18.39 -14.81
C ILE A 357 7.85 19.28 -14.44
N ARG A 358 7.66 20.42 -15.13
CA ARG A 358 6.53 21.34 -14.94
C ARG A 358 5.18 20.66 -15.22
N LEU A 359 5.18 19.57 -15.96
CA LEU A 359 3.98 18.78 -16.26
C LEU A 359 3.49 17.93 -15.08
N PHE A 360 4.20 17.93 -13.95
CA PHE A 360 3.82 17.15 -12.78
C PHE A 360 2.36 17.36 -12.32
N PRO A 361 1.86 18.58 -12.10
CA PRO A 361 0.46 18.80 -11.73
C PRO A 361 -0.52 18.38 -12.83
N VAL A 362 -0.16 18.60 -14.12
CA VAL A 362 -0.99 18.20 -15.26
C VAL A 362 -1.10 16.68 -15.33
N TYR A 363 -0.01 15.97 -15.11
CA TYR A 363 0.02 14.52 -15.04
C TYR A 363 -0.91 13.99 -13.93
N LEU A 364 -0.80 14.55 -12.73
CA LEU A 364 -1.64 14.14 -11.59
C LEU A 364 -3.13 14.43 -11.84
N ILE A 365 -3.49 15.61 -12.41
CA ILE A 365 -4.89 15.94 -12.67
C ILE A 365 -5.50 15.05 -13.76
N MET A 366 -4.75 14.66 -14.77
CA MET A 366 -5.20 13.71 -15.81
C MET A 366 -5.53 12.34 -15.19
N ILE A 367 -4.67 11.84 -14.32
CA ILE A 367 -4.90 10.56 -13.62
C ILE A 367 -6.11 10.69 -12.67
N LEU A 368 -6.24 11.82 -11.96
CA LEU A 368 -7.38 12.09 -11.08
C LEU A 368 -8.69 12.15 -11.86
N MET A 369 -8.72 12.81 -13.01
CA MET A 369 -9.92 12.85 -13.86
C MET A 369 -10.31 11.46 -14.34
N LEU A 370 -9.34 10.63 -14.73
CA LEU A 370 -9.59 9.24 -15.11
C LEU A 370 -10.13 8.44 -13.91
N MET A 371 -9.56 8.60 -12.72
CA MET A 371 -10.04 7.96 -11.48
C MET A 371 -11.49 8.32 -11.19
N VAL A 372 -11.84 9.61 -11.23
CA VAL A 372 -13.21 10.09 -11.00
C VAL A 372 -14.19 9.53 -12.02
N ALA A 373 -13.82 9.56 -13.30
CA ALA A 373 -14.63 9.04 -14.39
C ALA A 373 -14.89 7.52 -14.24
N MET A 374 -13.85 6.75 -13.92
CA MET A 374 -13.97 5.30 -13.74
C MET A 374 -14.77 4.95 -12.50
N TYR A 375 -14.56 5.63 -11.38
CA TYR A 375 -15.37 5.41 -10.17
C TYR A 375 -16.86 5.72 -10.41
N LYS A 376 -17.17 6.84 -11.05
CA LYS A 376 -18.55 7.18 -11.43
C LYS A 376 -19.18 6.14 -12.36
N ARG A 377 -18.41 5.64 -13.34
CA ARG A 377 -18.88 4.61 -14.29
C ARG A 377 -19.12 3.28 -13.59
N MET A 378 -18.26 2.90 -12.64
CA MET A 378 -18.44 1.71 -11.81
C MET A 378 -19.79 1.78 -11.06
N LEU A 379 -20.04 2.86 -10.31
CA LEU A 379 -21.28 3.06 -9.57
C LEU A 379 -22.52 3.04 -10.48
N SER A 380 -22.43 3.66 -11.67
CA SER A 380 -23.53 3.65 -12.64
C SER A 380 -23.85 2.27 -13.19
N LYS A 381 -22.87 1.36 -13.31
CA LYS A 381 -23.09 -0.02 -13.73
C LYS A 381 -23.76 -0.85 -12.64
N GLN A 382 -23.42 -0.60 -11.38
CA GLN A 382 -24.00 -1.32 -10.24
C GLN A 382 -25.45 -0.91 -9.97
N ASN A 383 -25.78 0.37 -10.13
CA ASN A 383 -27.16 0.86 -9.98
C ASN A 383 -28.13 0.39 -11.08
N LYS A 384 -27.63 -0.28 -12.13
CA LYS A 384 -28.44 -0.83 -13.22
C LYS A 384 -28.69 -2.35 -13.10
N LEU A 385 -28.05 -2.99 -12.13
CA LEU A 385 -28.23 -4.41 -11.77
C LEU A 385 -29.18 -4.56 -10.60
#